data_84484fc1c6127894944327ae3deedf6d
#
_entry.id   84484fc1c6127894944327ae3deedf6d
#
_cell.length_a   1.000
_cell.length_b   1.000
_cell.length_c   1.000
_cell.angle_alpha   90.00
_cell.angle_beta   90.00
_cell.angle_gamma   90.00
#
_symmetry.space_group_name_H-M   'P 1'
#
loop_
_entity.id
_entity.type
_entity.pdbx_description
1 polymer ?
#
loop_
_entity_poly.entity_id
_entity_poly.type
_entity_poly.pdbx_seq_one_letter_code
_entity_poly.pdbx_strand_id
1 'polypeptide(L)'
;AASKELIERSGYKLYNTGHPESDYLNLFASLNANEDEIILARAFSDELQVYHNLNYYTMTASYGRPGLEKRLVNSYLMRDGSRFTDIAGYDKMEFYDEMQNRDYRLSQTVRTPGYMRIGGITTLVPEFGSTVTGYQMIKFVASADYDTYNKSVTDMPIFRYAEVLLNYAEAKAERGTLTQADLDLSIFPIRERAGMPALDMAAANADPDPYQANLYKQVN
;
A
#
# COMPACT_ATOMS: atom_id res chain seq x y z
N ALA A 1 -5.72 -21.58 12.11
CA ALA A 1 -6.91 -22.35 11.70
C ALA A 1 -7.85 -21.44 10.89
N ALA A 2 -8.41 -20.36 11.46
CA ALA A 2 -9.39 -19.51 10.81
C ALA A 2 -8.93 -18.90 9.47
N SER A 3 -7.74 -18.28 9.43
CA SER A 3 -7.22 -17.70 8.18
C SER A 3 -7.09 -18.73 7.06
N LYS A 4 -6.64 -19.96 7.37
CA LYS A 4 -6.54 -21.04 6.38
C LYS A 4 -7.91 -21.43 5.84
N GLU A 5 -8.90 -21.57 6.68
CA GLU A 5 -10.27 -21.91 6.27
C GLU A 5 -10.86 -20.83 5.36
N LEU A 6 -10.62 -19.55 5.68
CA LEU A 6 -11.06 -18.43 4.85
C LEU A 6 -10.34 -18.45 3.48
N ILE A 7 -9.03 -18.71 3.44
CA ILE A 7 -8.26 -18.82 2.20
C ILE A 7 -8.82 -19.94 1.29
N GLU A 8 -9.16 -21.09 1.88
CA GLU A 8 -9.56 -22.29 1.12
C GLU A 8 -11.04 -22.30 0.73
N ARG A 9 -11.93 -21.58 1.44
CA ARG A 9 -13.39 -21.78 1.33
C ARG A 9 -14.21 -20.51 1.11
N SER A 10 -13.65 -19.32 1.31
CA SER A 10 -14.46 -18.10 1.26
C SER A 10 -14.84 -17.64 -0.16
N GLY A 11 -14.02 -17.98 -1.14
CA GLY A 11 -14.14 -17.46 -2.51
C GLY A 11 -13.55 -16.05 -2.69
N TYR A 12 -13.05 -15.40 -1.62
CA TYR A 12 -12.34 -14.13 -1.74
C TYR A 12 -11.04 -14.30 -2.53
N LYS A 13 -10.68 -13.28 -3.28
CA LYS A 13 -9.44 -13.20 -4.04
C LYS A 13 -8.90 -11.78 -4.02
N LEU A 14 -7.63 -11.60 -4.33
CA LEU A 14 -7.05 -10.28 -4.46
C LEU A 14 -7.60 -9.57 -5.71
N TYR A 15 -7.94 -8.29 -5.56
CA TYR A 15 -8.23 -7.42 -6.70
C TYR A 15 -6.97 -7.29 -7.56
N ASN A 16 -7.04 -7.79 -8.78
CA ASN A 16 -5.93 -7.83 -9.72
C ASN A 16 -6.49 -7.76 -11.14
N THR A 17 -6.21 -6.66 -11.85
CA THR A 17 -6.61 -6.47 -13.26
C THR A 17 -5.45 -6.70 -14.22
N GLY A 18 -4.27 -7.08 -13.70
CA GLY A 18 -3.04 -7.24 -14.47
C GLY A 18 -2.25 -5.94 -14.63
N HIS A 19 -2.63 -4.90 -13.87
CA HIS A 19 -1.99 -3.59 -13.88
C HIS A 19 -1.37 -3.24 -12.51
N PRO A 20 -0.22 -3.83 -12.17
CA PRO A 20 0.41 -3.64 -10.85
C PRO A 20 0.74 -2.17 -10.55
N GLU A 21 0.90 -1.33 -11.58
CA GLU A 21 1.15 0.10 -11.47
C GLU A 21 -0.06 0.92 -11.02
N SER A 22 -1.28 0.35 -11.01
CA SER A 22 -2.52 1.07 -10.69
C SER A 22 -3.50 0.30 -9.79
N ASP A 23 -3.44 -1.03 -9.77
CA ASP A 23 -4.42 -1.87 -9.07
C ASP A 23 -4.54 -1.53 -7.59
N TYR A 24 -3.41 -1.26 -6.92
CA TYR A 24 -3.44 -0.95 -5.50
C TYR A 24 -4.11 0.42 -5.22
N LEU A 25 -3.87 1.43 -6.05
CA LEU A 25 -4.54 2.72 -5.93
C LEU A 25 -6.03 2.58 -6.20
N ASN A 26 -6.40 1.90 -7.29
CA ASN A 26 -7.78 1.71 -7.70
C ASN A 26 -8.60 0.97 -6.65
N LEU A 27 -8.02 -0.05 -6.00
CA LEU A 27 -8.68 -0.76 -4.91
C LEU A 27 -9.12 0.16 -3.77
N PHE A 28 -8.29 1.15 -3.40
CA PHE A 28 -8.55 2.04 -2.26
C PHE A 28 -9.24 3.35 -2.62
N ALA A 29 -9.25 3.72 -3.89
CA ALA A 29 -9.90 4.95 -4.37
C ALA A 29 -11.21 4.68 -5.12
N SER A 30 -11.70 3.45 -5.06
CA SER A 30 -13.00 3.05 -5.63
C SER A 30 -14.16 3.68 -4.87
N LEU A 31 -15.21 4.07 -5.59
CA LEU A 31 -16.45 4.57 -4.98
C LEU A 31 -17.17 3.47 -4.21
N ASN A 32 -17.14 2.25 -4.73
CA ASN A 32 -17.71 1.07 -4.08
C ASN A 32 -16.59 0.10 -3.71
N ALA A 33 -16.67 -0.49 -2.54
CA ALA A 33 -15.73 -1.52 -2.10
C ALA A 33 -15.74 -2.71 -3.06
N ASN A 34 -14.57 -3.16 -3.48
CA ASN A 34 -14.45 -4.32 -4.36
C ASN A 34 -14.82 -5.61 -3.62
N GLU A 35 -15.89 -6.29 -4.07
CA GLU A 35 -16.45 -7.47 -3.42
C GLU A 35 -15.52 -8.70 -3.46
N ASP A 36 -14.59 -8.76 -4.43
CA ASP A 36 -13.63 -9.85 -4.51
C ASP A 36 -12.61 -9.82 -3.36
N GLU A 37 -12.15 -8.63 -2.95
CA GLU A 37 -11.10 -8.50 -1.94
C GLU A 37 -11.57 -7.93 -0.61
N ILE A 38 -12.56 -7.04 -0.59
CA ILE A 38 -12.98 -6.32 0.61
C ILE A 38 -14.04 -7.13 1.37
N ILE A 39 -13.68 -7.58 2.57
CA ILE A 39 -14.56 -8.39 3.44
C ILE A 39 -15.55 -7.50 4.18
N LEU A 40 -15.07 -6.34 4.64
CA LEU A 40 -15.89 -5.36 5.35
C LEU A 40 -15.39 -3.96 4.99
N ALA A 41 -16.32 -3.09 4.61
CA ALA A 41 -16.06 -1.67 4.38
C ALA A 41 -17.10 -0.81 5.10
N ARG A 42 -16.72 0.43 5.39
CA ARG A 42 -17.66 1.49 5.69
C ARG A 42 -18.06 2.16 4.38
N ALA A 43 -19.34 2.07 4.05
CA ALA A 43 -19.90 2.72 2.89
C ALA A 43 -20.14 4.22 3.12
N PHE A 44 -19.92 5.00 2.08
CA PHE A 44 -20.21 6.42 2.00
C PHE A 44 -21.09 6.68 0.77
N SER A 45 -21.95 7.69 0.81
CA SER A 45 -22.95 7.90 -0.24
C SER A 45 -23.34 9.37 -0.33
N ASP A 46 -23.33 9.90 -1.55
CA ASP A 46 -23.84 11.24 -1.84
C ASP A 46 -25.35 11.31 -1.67
N GLU A 47 -26.07 10.25 -2.06
CA GLU A 47 -27.53 10.16 -1.91
C GLU A 47 -27.97 10.22 -0.44
N LEU A 48 -27.24 9.52 0.45
CA LEU A 48 -27.49 9.52 1.89
C LEU A 48 -26.79 10.68 2.63
N GLN A 49 -26.04 11.51 1.92
CA GLN A 49 -25.23 12.60 2.47
C GLN A 49 -24.24 12.14 3.56
N VAL A 50 -23.69 10.94 3.38
CA VAL A 50 -22.68 10.37 4.28
C VAL A 50 -21.32 10.51 3.61
N TYR A 51 -20.53 11.44 4.07
CA TYR A 51 -19.23 11.83 3.49
C TYR A 51 -18.07 11.58 4.43
N HIS A 52 -16.88 11.50 3.84
CA HIS A 52 -15.63 11.73 4.56
C HIS A 52 -14.82 12.85 3.88
N ASN A 53 -13.68 13.22 4.46
CA ASN A 53 -12.90 14.36 4.00
C ASN A 53 -11.45 13.99 3.65
N LEU A 54 -11.18 12.74 3.26
CA LEU A 54 -9.81 12.30 3.06
C LEU A 54 -9.13 13.02 1.89
N ASN A 55 -9.81 13.14 0.70
CA ASN A 55 -9.29 13.92 -0.41
C ASN A 55 -8.97 15.35 0.01
N TYR A 56 -9.94 16.00 0.65
CA TYR A 56 -9.81 17.39 1.10
C TYR A 56 -8.60 17.59 2.01
N TYR A 57 -8.46 16.79 3.07
CA TYR A 57 -7.33 16.91 4.00
C TYR A 57 -5.99 16.53 3.41
N THR A 58 -5.98 15.66 2.42
CA THR A 58 -4.75 15.18 1.79
C THR A 58 -4.26 16.13 0.69
N MET A 59 -5.21 16.72 -0.06
CA MET A 59 -4.89 17.52 -1.25
C MET A 59 -4.84 19.03 -0.97
N THR A 60 -5.27 19.47 0.21
CA THR A 60 -5.31 20.91 0.56
C THR A 60 -4.17 21.26 1.51
N ALA A 61 -3.30 22.19 1.12
CA ALA A 61 -2.14 22.60 1.92
C ALA A 61 -2.51 23.26 3.27
N SER A 62 -3.72 23.75 3.42
CA SER A 62 -4.19 24.45 4.64
C SER A 62 -4.68 23.52 5.74
N TYR A 63 -4.94 22.24 5.45
CA TYR A 63 -5.55 21.30 6.39
C TYR A 63 -4.81 19.96 6.41
N GLY A 64 -4.85 19.30 7.56
CA GLY A 64 -4.34 17.93 7.76
C GLY A 64 -2.86 17.76 7.41
N ARG A 65 -2.48 18.04 6.19
CA ARG A 65 -1.14 17.87 5.64
C ARG A 65 -0.53 16.49 5.99
N PRO A 66 -1.28 15.37 5.80
CA PRO A 66 -0.83 14.07 6.21
C PRO A 66 0.43 13.68 5.43
N GLY A 67 1.34 13.04 6.13
CA GLY A 67 2.59 12.55 5.54
C GLY A 67 2.96 11.20 6.10
N LEU A 68 3.62 10.39 5.28
CA LEU A 68 4.12 9.10 5.70
C LEU A 68 5.48 9.25 6.38
N GLU A 69 5.79 8.35 7.29
CA GLU A 69 7.11 8.29 7.90
C GLU A 69 8.16 7.78 6.91
N LYS A 70 9.36 8.35 6.96
CA LYS A 70 10.49 7.90 6.13
C LYS A 70 10.80 6.41 6.34
N ARG A 71 10.61 5.89 7.54
CA ARG A 71 10.79 4.46 7.82
C ARG A 71 9.89 3.56 6.97
N LEU A 72 8.63 3.95 6.83
CA LEU A 72 7.69 3.23 5.95
C LEU A 72 8.12 3.34 4.48
N VAL A 73 8.51 4.54 4.03
CA VAL A 73 8.99 4.75 2.65
C VAL A 73 10.24 3.91 2.36
N ASN A 74 11.18 3.87 3.29
CA ASN A 74 12.40 3.05 3.17
C ASN A 74 12.11 1.54 3.14
N SER A 75 11.04 1.07 3.75
CA SER A 75 10.68 -0.35 3.77
C SER A 75 10.13 -0.88 2.45
N TYR A 76 9.70 0.00 1.54
CA TYR A 76 9.35 -0.44 0.19
C TYR A 76 10.61 -0.92 -0.54
N LEU A 77 10.51 -2.06 -1.19
CA LEU A 77 11.62 -2.65 -1.95
C LEU A 77 11.84 -1.93 -3.29
N MET A 78 12.94 -2.23 -3.95
CA MET A 78 13.11 -1.98 -5.37
C MET A 78 12.19 -2.89 -6.18
N ARG A 79 11.92 -2.54 -7.43
CA ARG A 79 11.01 -3.32 -8.31
C ARG A 79 11.50 -4.74 -8.56
N ASP A 80 12.80 -4.95 -8.57
CA ASP A 80 13.43 -6.26 -8.71
C ASP A 80 13.41 -7.10 -7.43
N GLY A 81 12.89 -6.56 -6.33
CA GLY A 81 12.79 -7.23 -5.04
C GLY A 81 13.97 -6.99 -4.11
N SER A 82 15.02 -6.30 -4.54
CA SER A 82 16.13 -5.92 -3.69
C SER A 82 15.74 -4.85 -2.66
N ARG A 83 16.49 -4.75 -1.58
CA ARG A 83 16.22 -3.74 -0.53
C ARG A 83 16.72 -2.38 -0.97
N PHE A 84 15.87 -1.37 -0.86
CA PHE A 84 16.26 0.02 -1.08
C PHE A 84 17.38 0.48 -0.13
N THR A 85 17.31 0.01 1.09
CA THR A 85 18.27 0.38 2.15
C THR A 85 19.65 -0.24 2.00
N ASP A 86 19.84 -1.17 1.05
CA ASP A 86 21.16 -1.70 0.69
C ASP A 86 21.90 -0.81 -0.32
N ILE A 87 21.21 0.17 -0.91
CA ILE A 87 21.85 1.13 -1.84
C ILE A 87 22.72 2.08 -1.04
N ALA A 88 24.01 2.19 -1.40
CA ALA A 88 24.92 3.10 -0.74
C ALA A 88 24.42 4.55 -0.83
N GLY A 89 24.28 5.22 0.32
CA GLY A 89 23.80 6.60 0.39
C GLY A 89 22.29 6.79 0.22
N TYR A 90 21.47 5.74 0.33
CA TYR A 90 20.03 5.82 0.24
C TYR A 90 19.40 6.89 1.16
N ASP A 91 20.00 7.12 2.31
CA ASP A 91 19.53 8.08 3.32
C ASP A 91 19.77 9.55 2.95
N LYS A 92 20.57 9.79 1.90
CA LYS A 92 20.93 11.12 1.38
C LYS A 92 20.42 11.37 -0.03
N MET A 93 19.65 10.45 -0.60
CA MET A 93 19.08 10.62 -1.92
C MET A 93 18.10 11.79 -1.97
N GLU A 94 18.13 12.53 -3.08
CA GLU A 94 17.10 13.50 -3.39
C GLU A 94 15.76 12.79 -3.64
N PHE A 95 14.65 13.48 -3.35
CA PHE A 95 13.31 12.87 -3.44
C PHE A 95 13.02 12.21 -4.80
N TYR A 96 13.47 12.83 -5.89
CA TYR A 96 13.29 12.27 -7.24
C TYR A 96 13.96 10.91 -7.38
N ASP A 97 15.22 10.79 -7.01
CA ASP A 97 16.01 9.57 -7.14
C ASP A 97 15.54 8.48 -6.17
N GLU A 98 15.15 8.87 -4.95
CA GLU A 98 14.57 7.99 -3.95
C GLU A 98 13.31 7.27 -4.45
N MET A 99 12.54 7.89 -5.35
CA MET A 99 11.28 7.33 -5.87
C MET A 99 11.46 6.46 -7.12
N GLN A 100 12.67 6.36 -7.70
CA GLN A 100 12.89 5.63 -8.95
C GLN A 100 12.97 4.11 -8.72
N ASN A 101 12.40 3.35 -9.66
CA ASN A 101 12.48 1.88 -9.71
C ASN A 101 12.01 1.15 -8.44
N ARG A 102 11.14 1.78 -7.66
CA ARG A 102 10.58 1.21 -6.44
C ARG A 102 9.36 0.32 -6.73
N ASP A 103 9.01 -0.51 -5.77
CA ASP A 103 7.73 -1.22 -5.72
C ASP A 103 6.59 -0.29 -6.17
N TYR A 104 5.75 -0.75 -7.08
CA TYR A 104 4.66 0.04 -7.64
C TYR A 104 3.70 0.58 -6.58
N ARG A 105 3.56 -0.11 -5.44
CA ARG A 105 2.71 0.35 -4.33
C ARG A 105 3.22 1.64 -3.70
N LEU A 106 4.52 1.95 -3.78
CA LEU A 106 5.05 3.22 -3.28
C LEU A 106 4.43 4.40 -4.02
N SER A 107 4.45 4.39 -5.36
CA SER A 107 3.86 5.45 -6.19
C SER A 107 2.33 5.51 -6.13
N GLN A 108 1.69 4.46 -5.62
CA GLN A 108 0.26 4.39 -5.37
C GLN A 108 -0.12 4.78 -3.93
N THR A 109 0.88 5.05 -3.10
CA THR A 109 0.69 5.46 -1.70
C THR A 109 1.24 6.85 -1.43
N VAL A 110 2.34 7.22 -2.10
CA VAL A 110 3.00 8.53 -2.03
C VAL A 110 2.84 9.26 -3.36
N ARG A 111 2.61 10.56 -3.32
CA ARG A 111 2.64 11.43 -4.51
C ARG A 111 4.07 11.56 -5.00
N THR A 112 4.45 10.68 -5.92
CA THR A 112 5.77 10.62 -6.54
C THR A 112 5.84 11.46 -7.81
N PRO A 113 7.04 11.72 -8.37
CA PRO A 113 7.16 12.28 -9.71
C PRO A 113 6.38 11.44 -10.73
N GLY A 114 5.61 12.09 -11.60
CA GLY A 114 4.78 11.40 -12.58
C GLY A 114 3.34 11.09 -12.11
N TYR A 115 2.97 11.45 -10.90
CA TYR A 115 1.62 11.21 -10.39
C TYR A 115 0.54 11.90 -11.24
N MET A 116 -0.51 11.15 -11.53
CA MET A 116 -1.74 11.67 -12.15
C MET A 116 -2.94 11.33 -11.27
N ARG A 117 -3.89 12.26 -11.20
CA ARG A 117 -5.16 12.00 -10.52
C ARG A 117 -5.98 10.96 -11.29
N ILE A 118 -6.77 10.17 -10.58
CA ILE A 118 -7.77 9.30 -11.21
C ILE A 118 -8.69 10.16 -12.07
N GLY A 119 -8.86 9.77 -13.34
CA GLY A 119 -9.63 10.53 -14.32
C GLY A 119 -8.93 11.78 -14.87
N GLY A 120 -7.73 12.13 -14.38
CA GLY A 120 -6.94 13.24 -14.89
C GLY A 120 -6.02 12.83 -16.04
N ILE A 121 -5.62 13.81 -16.84
CA ILE A 121 -4.70 13.65 -17.98
C ILE A 121 -3.40 14.42 -17.79
N THR A 122 -3.25 15.13 -16.69
CA THR A 122 -2.10 15.99 -16.41
C THR A 122 -1.25 15.38 -15.32
N THR A 123 0.05 15.30 -15.58
CA THR A 123 1.05 14.93 -14.57
C THR A 123 1.20 16.04 -13.56
N LEU A 124 1.13 15.69 -12.28
CA LEU A 124 1.31 16.59 -11.16
C LEU A 124 2.68 16.38 -10.53
N VAL A 125 3.33 17.50 -10.17
CA VAL A 125 4.58 17.45 -9.39
C VAL A 125 4.29 17.14 -7.92
N PRO A 126 5.27 16.59 -7.18
CA PRO A 126 5.17 16.46 -5.72
C PRO A 126 4.84 17.81 -5.06
N GLU A 127 3.94 17.79 -4.08
CA GLU A 127 3.47 19.00 -3.40
C GLU A 127 3.91 18.98 -1.92
N PHE A 128 5.10 19.49 -1.66
CA PHE A 128 5.69 19.48 -0.31
C PHE A 128 4.94 20.41 0.68
N GLY A 129 4.20 21.39 0.17
CA GLY A 129 3.35 22.24 1.00
C GLY A 129 2.16 21.50 1.61
N SER A 130 1.73 20.41 1.02
CA SER A 130 0.58 19.60 1.46
C SER A 130 0.97 18.41 2.35
N THR A 131 2.20 18.35 2.87
CA THR A 131 2.66 17.29 3.76
C THR A 131 3.63 17.83 4.80
N VAL A 132 3.62 17.25 6.01
CA VAL A 132 4.57 17.63 7.07
C VAL A 132 5.86 16.81 7.06
N THR A 133 5.91 15.72 6.30
CA THR A 133 7.06 14.80 6.24
C THR A 133 7.79 14.83 4.90
N GLY A 134 7.26 15.54 3.89
CA GLY A 134 7.74 15.45 2.51
C GLY A 134 7.12 14.31 1.70
N TYR A 135 6.52 13.31 2.33
CA TYR A 135 5.89 12.15 1.68
C TYR A 135 4.37 12.28 1.74
N GLN A 136 3.80 13.07 0.82
CA GLN A 136 2.36 13.28 0.75
C GLN A 136 1.64 11.96 0.44
N MET A 137 0.74 11.56 1.32
CA MET A 137 -0.07 10.35 1.13
C MET A 137 -1.14 10.58 0.05
N ILE A 138 -1.26 9.66 -0.90
CA ILE A 138 -2.32 9.68 -1.92
C ILE A 138 -3.20 8.43 -1.90
N LYS A 139 -2.90 7.48 -1.04
CA LYS A 139 -3.77 6.32 -0.84
C LYS A 139 -5.16 6.80 -0.42
N PHE A 140 -6.20 6.24 -1.02
CA PHE A 140 -7.62 6.65 -0.91
C PHE A 140 -7.98 7.98 -1.61
N VAL A 141 -7.06 8.64 -2.29
CA VAL A 141 -7.37 9.87 -3.02
C VAL A 141 -7.98 9.53 -4.37
N ALA A 142 -9.26 9.80 -4.52
CA ALA A 142 -10.03 9.62 -5.76
C ALA A 142 -9.83 10.82 -6.73
N SER A 143 -10.74 11.00 -7.71
CA SER A 143 -10.69 12.11 -8.66
C SER A 143 -10.76 13.50 -7.98
N ALA A 144 -10.43 14.54 -8.72
CA ALA A 144 -10.44 15.91 -8.21
C ALA A 144 -11.84 16.41 -7.82
N ASP A 145 -12.91 15.76 -8.29
CA ASP A 145 -14.29 16.08 -7.95
C ASP A 145 -14.58 15.95 -6.46
N TYR A 146 -13.76 15.18 -5.74
CA TYR A 146 -13.89 14.91 -4.30
C TYR A 146 -12.98 15.78 -3.42
N ASP A 147 -12.31 16.78 -3.96
CA ASP A 147 -11.34 17.60 -3.21
C ASP A 147 -11.97 18.65 -2.30
N THR A 148 -13.28 18.89 -2.41
CA THR A 148 -13.98 19.83 -1.54
C THR A 148 -14.45 19.18 -0.23
N TYR A 149 -14.64 20.01 0.80
CA TYR A 149 -15.13 19.55 2.10
C TYR A 149 -16.50 18.86 1.99
N ASN A 150 -16.67 17.73 2.66
CA ASN A 150 -17.87 16.89 2.64
C ASN A 150 -18.29 16.46 1.20
N LYS A 151 -17.32 15.92 0.44
CA LYS A 151 -17.57 15.42 -0.91
C LYS A 151 -17.05 14.00 -1.16
N SER A 152 -16.10 13.51 -0.37
CA SER A 152 -15.55 12.16 -0.61
C SER A 152 -16.57 11.08 -0.23
N VAL A 153 -16.83 10.19 -1.17
CA VAL A 153 -17.77 9.05 -1.02
C VAL A 153 -17.13 7.71 -1.37
N THR A 154 -15.79 7.65 -1.43
CA THR A 154 -15.09 6.37 -1.61
C THR A 154 -15.26 5.50 -0.38
N ASP A 155 -15.61 4.23 -0.59
CA ASP A 155 -15.76 3.28 0.52
C ASP A 155 -14.42 3.04 1.22
N MET A 156 -14.48 2.89 2.55
CA MET A 156 -13.29 2.67 3.38
C MET A 156 -13.19 1.19 3.78
N PRO A 157 -12.24 0.43 3.21
CA PRO A 157 -11.97 -0.94 3.62
C PRO A 157 -11.58 -1.02 5.11
N ILE A 158 -12.25 -1.90 5.86
CA ILE A 158 -11.96 -2.20 7.27
C ILE A 158 -11.21 -3.53 7.33
N PHE A 159 -11.75 -4.58 6.69
CA PHE A 159 -11.09 -5.87 6.56
C PHE A 159 -11.01 -6.28 5.09
N ARG A 160 -9.88 -6.82 4.67
CA ARG A 160 -9.67 -7.27 3.31
C ARG A 160 -8.90 -8.60 3.25
N TYR A 161 -9.08 -9.33 2.15
CA TYR A 161 -8.50 -10.66 1.97
C TYR A 161 -6.96 -10.67 2.06
N ALA A 162 -6.28 -9.63 1.57
CA ALA A 162 -4.83 -9.52 1.71
C ALA A 162 -4.37 -9.55 3.18
N GLU A 163 -5.15 -8.99 4.12
CA GLU A 163 -4.85 -9.07 5.56
C GLU A 163 -4.95 -10.52 6.06
N VAL A 164 -5.93 -11.28 5.59
CA VAL A 164 -6.08 -12.70 5.95
C VAL A 164 -4.86 -13.51 5.52
N LEU A 165 -4.35 -13.24 4.30
CA LEU A 165 -3.13 -13.86 3.77
C LEU A 165 -1.90 -13.52 4.63
N LEU A 166 -1.75 -12.25 5.02
CA LEU A 166 -0.67 -11.80 5.90
C LEU A 166 -0.77 -12.42 7.28
N ASN A 167 -1.95 -12.41 7.90
CA ASN A 167 -2.20 -13.03 9.21
C ASN A 167 -1.90 -14.54 9.20
N TYR A 168 -2.16 -15.23 8.06
CA TYR A 168 -1.80 -16.63 7.91
C TYR A 168 -0.29 -16.83 7.95
N ALA A 169 0.46 -16.07 7.14
CA ALA A 169 1.92 -16.17 7.07
C ALA A 169 2.57 -15.81 8.42
N GLU A 170 2.13 -14.72 9.04
CA GLU A 170 2.61 -14.26 10.35
C GLU A 170 2.39 -15.33 11.42
N ALA A 171 1.18 -15.87 11.54
CA ALA A 171 0.87 -16.90 12.53
C ALA A 171 1.70 -18.19 12.32
N LYS A 172 2.05 -18.53 11.08
CA LYS A 172 2.92 -19.67 10.77
C LYS A 172 4.38 -19.37 11.14
N ALA A 173 4.84 -18.15 10.90
CA ALA A 173 6.19 -17.70 11.25
C ALA A 173 6.38 -17.68 12.77
N GLU A 174 5.46 -17.07 13.51
CA GLU A 174 5.49 -17.00 14.98
C GLU A 174 5.51 -18.39 15.64
N ARG A 175 4.88 -19.36 15.01
CA ARG A 175 4.89 -20.75 15.47
C ARG A 175 6.12 -21.56 15.04
N GLY A 176 7.02 -20.97 14.26
CA GLY A 176 8.17 -21.70 13.68
C GLY A 176 7.78 -22.80 12.70
N THR A 177 6.60 -22.71 12.07
CA THR A 177 6.05 -23.73 11.16
C THR A 177 5.84 -23.21 9.75
N LEU A 178 6.36 -22.04 9.43
CA LEU A 178 6.29 -21.45 8.08
C LEU A 178 7.11 -22.30 7.11
N THR A 179 6.54 -22.56 5.95
CA THR A 179 7.20 -23.26 4.83
C THR A 179 7.15 -22.41 3.57
N GLN A 180 7.96 -22.77 2.54
CA GLN A 180 7.86 -22.09 1.24
C GLN A 180 6.45 -22.23 0.66
N ALA A 181 5.81 -23.37 0.76
CA ALA A 181 4.43 -23.57 0.30
C ALA A 181 3.41 -22.64 1.01
N ASP A 182 3.65 -22.30 2.28
CA ASP A 182 2.83 -21.32 2.99
C ASP A 182 3.04 -19.91 2.45
N LEU A 183 4.28 -19.54 2.10
CA LEU A 183 4.61 -18.27 1.44
C LEU A 183 3.99 -18.18 0.04
N ASP A 184 4.05 -19.26 -0.73
CA ASP A 184 3.48 -19.34 -2.07
C ASP A 184 1.94 -19.19 -2.03
N LEU A 185 1.31 -19.75 -0.99
CA LEU A 185 -0.14 -19.63 -0.79
C LEU A 185 -0.57 -18.22 -0.34
N SER A 186 0.26 -17.50 0.40
CA SER A 186 -0.15 -16.27 1.10
C SER A 186 0.59 -15.01 0.64
N ILE A 187 1.90 -15.00 0.70
CA ILE A 187 2.71 -13.81 0.39
C ILE A 187 2.87 -13.62 -1.12
N PHE A 188 3.04 -14.72 -1.86
CA PHE A 188 3.27 -14.64 -3.30
C PHE A 188 2.13 -13.96 -4.06
N PRO A 189 0.84 -14.27 -3.86
CA PRO A 189 -0.25 -13.58 -4.56
C PRO A 189 -0.26 -12.05 -4.31
N ILE A 190 0.09 -11.62 -3.10
CA ILE A 190 0.18 -10.19 -2.76
C ILE A 190 1.35 -9.53 -3.51
N ARG A 191 2.48 -10.22 -3.60
CA ARG A 191 3.67 -9.73 -4.31
C ARG A 191 3.44 -9.73 -5.82
N GLU A 192 2.86 -10.79 -6.36
CA GLU A 192 2.52 -10.93 -7.78
C GLU A 192 1.60 -9.79 -8.25
N ARG A 193 0.51 -9.50 -7.52
CA ARG A 193 -0.36 -8.36 -7.81
C ARG A 193 0.39 -7.03 -7.86
N ALA A 194 1.42 -6.87 -7.02
CA ALA A 194 2.25 -5.68 -6.99
C ALA A 194 3.40 -5.69 -8.02
N GLY A 195 3.45 -6.68 -8.92
CA GLY A 195 4.53 -6.83 -9.90
C GLY A 195 5.88 -7.15 -9.27
N MET A 196 5.88 -7.75 -8.07
CA MET A 196 7.08 -8.09 -7.31
C MET A 196 7.44 -9.56 -7.47
N PRO A 197 8.73 -9.93 -7.48
CA PRO A 197 9.15 -11.33 -7.55
C PRO A 197 8.70 -12.10 -6.31
N ALA A 198 8.59 -13.43 -6.42
CA ALA A 198 8.31 -14.33 -5.31
C ALA A 198 9.35 -14.18 -4.18
N LEU A 199 8.94 -14.45 -2.96
CA LEU A 199 9.83 -14.49 -1.80
C LEU A 199 10.40 -15.90 -1.65
N ASP A 200 11.72 -16.04 -1.78
CA ASP A 200 12.44 -17.27 -1.44
C ASP A 200 12.77 -17.28 0.05
N MET A 201 12.22 -18.25 0.77
CA MET A 201 12.39 -18.36 2.21
C MET A 201 13.84 -18.68 2.61
N ALA A 202 14.54 -19.50 1.83
CA ALA A 202 15.92 -19.87 2.13
C ALA A 202 16.85 -18.66 1.96
N ALA A 203 16.68 -17.90 0.88
CA ALA A 203 17.43 -16.69 0.63
C ALA A 203 17.15 -15.62 1.71
N ALA A 204 15.87 -15.41 2.07
CA ALA A 204 15.49 -14.44 3.11
C ALA A 204 16.05 -14.80 4.50
N ASN A 205 16.09 -16.07 4.83
CA ASN A 205 16.69 -16.54 6.10
C ASN A 205 18.22 -16.43 6.10
N ALA A 206 18.87 -16.62 4.95
CA ALA A 206 20.33 -16.50 4.82
C ALA A 206 20.80 -15.05 4.91
N ASP A 207 19.98 -14.09 4.47
CA ASP A 207 20.28 -12.65 4.45
C ASP A 207 19.10 -11.85 5.00
N PRO A 208 18.85 -11.84 6.32
CA PRO A 208 17.78 -11.09 6.94
C PRO A 208 18.00 -9.58 6.79
N ASP A 209 16.92 -8.83 6.57
CA ASP A 209 16.96 -7.38 6.39
C ASP A 209 17.48 -6.66 7.65
N PRO A 210 18.70 -6.05 7.61
CA PRO A 210 19.27 -5.40 8.78
C PRO A 210 18.54 -4.11 9.16
N TYR A 211 17.92 -3.42 8.19
CA TYR A 211 17.13 -2.22 8.45
C TYR A 211 15.89 -2.55 9.27
N GLN A 212 15.13 -3.56 8.85
CA GLN A 212 13.95 -4.01 9.59
C GLN A 212 14.32 -4.58 10.96
N ALA A 213 15.37 -5.39 11.04
CA ALA A 213 15.85 -5.94 12.32
C ALA A 213 16.21 -4.84 13.33
N ASN A 214 16.81 -3.72 12.87
CA ASN A 214 17.12 -2.60 13.73
C ASN A 214 15.87 -1.82 14.17
N LEU A 215 14.87 -1.69 13.31
CA LEU A 215 13.59 -1.06 13.69
C LEU A 215 12.88 -1.87 14.79
N TYR A 216 12.83 -3.19 14.68
CA TYR A 216 12.26 -4.06 15.71
C TYR A 216 12.98 -3.94 17.06
N LYS A 217 14.30 -3.82 17.07
CA LYS A 217 15.09 -3.63 18.30
C LYS A 217 14.84 -2.28 18.99
N GLN A 218 14.40 -1.28 18.26
CA GLN A 218 14.11 0.05 18.82
C GLN A 218 12.72 0.12 19.50
N VAL A 219 11.83 -0.82 19.17
CA VAL A 219 10.44 -0.83 19.64
C VAL A 219 10.26 -1.81 20.81
N ASN A 220 11.14 -2.79 20.97
CA ASN A 220 11.19 -3.79 22.04
C ASN A 220 12.41 -3.59 22.94
#